data_84f3958209f3ff2befbb112bdcf4ac9c
#
_entry.id   84f3958209f3ff2befbb112bdcf4ac9c
#
_cell.length_a   1.000
_cell.length_b   1.000
_cell.length_c   1.000
_cell.angle_alpha   90.00
_cell.angle_beta   90.00
_cell.angle_gamma   90.00
#
_symmetry.space_group_name_H-M   'P 1'
#
loop_
_entity.id
_entity.type
_entity.pdbx_description
1 polymer ?
#
loop_
_entity_poly.entity_id
_entity_poly.type
_entity_poly.pdbx_seq_one_letter_code
_entity_poly.pdbx_strand_id
1 'polypeptide(L)'
;MAKKPFTPIPPMAELPPAEEINAAEILDKYLSGEIDLICVLGPTASGKTRYAVQLARQINTLLSAKVSPAGAEIISADSRQVYRGMDIGTGKDLSEYEEIPYHLMDIVDAGEKYNIFEYQRDFEKAYKDIVDRDCIPILCGGSGLYIEAATCGYSLPEVPADPELRAELEKETDEA
;
A
#
# COMPACT_ATOMS: atom_id res chain seq x y z
N MET A 1 38.06 1.11 -20.58
CA MET A 1 36.93 0.27 -20.12
C MET A 1 36.02 0.03 -21.31
N ALA A 2 35.88 -1.21 -21.77
CA ALA A 2 35.01 -1.55 -22.88
C ALA A 2 33.55 -1.53 -22.35
N LYS A 3 32.65 -0.77 -23.00
CA LYS A 3 31.23 -0.78 -22.69
C LYS A 3 30.67 -2.19 -22.93
N LYS A 4 30.06 -2.80 -21.91
CA LYS A 4 29.30 -4.05 -22.09
C LYS A 4 28.25 -3.82 -23.19
N PRO A 5 28.10 -4.77 -24.15
CA PRO A 5 27.08 -4.63 -25.18
C PRO A 5 25.68 -4.59 -24.53
N PHE A 6 24.83 -3.71 -25.02
CA PHE A 6 23.45 -3.60 -24.59
C PHE A 6 22.72 -4.91 -24.98
N THR A 7 22.22 -5.61 -23.99
CA THR A 7 21.34 -6.77 -24.23
C THR A 7 19.93 -6.24 -24.49
N PRO A 8 19.32 -6.51 -25.67
CA PRO A 8 17.97 -6.09 -25.94
C PRO A 8 17.02 -6.63 -24.85
N ILE A 9 16.13 -5.78 -24.35
CA ILE A 9 15.06 -6.20 -23.45
C ILE A 9 14.16 -7.14 -24.26
N PRO A 10 13.86 -8.36 -23.78
CA PRO A 10 12.95 -9.26 -24.47
C PRO A 10 11.59 -8.56 -24.65
N PRO A 11 10.87 -8.82 -25.74
CA PRO A 11 9.53 -8.27 -25.93
C PRO A 11 8.67 -8.62 -24.72
N MET A 12 7.93 -7.63 -24.20
CA MET A 12 7.00 -7.86 -23.10
C MET A 12 6.05 -8.99 -23.52
N ALA A 13 5.86 -9.96 -22.62
CA ALA A 13 4.81 -10.94 -22.80
C ALA A 13 3.46 -10.22 -22.98
N GLU A 14 2.63 -10.68 -23.89
CA GLU A 14 1.28 -10.16 -24.00
C GLU A 14 0.58 -10.31 -22.64
N LEU A 15 0.07 -9.20 -22.13
CA LEU A 15 -0.72 -9.23 -20.91
C LEU A 15 -2.00 -10.03 -21.15
N PRO A 16 -2.44 -10.83 -20.19
CA PRO A 16 -3.74 -11.47 -20.31
C PRO A 16 -4.83 -10.40 -20.51
N PRO A 17 -5.95 -10.75 -21.16
CA PRO A 17 -7.06 -9.82 -21.33
C PRO A 17 -7.50 -9.30 -19.96
N ALA A 18 -7.89 -8.01 -19.89
CA ALA A 18 -8.41 -7.43 -18.67
C ALA A 18 -9.69 -8.17 -18.25
N GLU A 19 -9.72 -8.61 -17.00
CA GLU A 19 -10.93 -9.16 -16.38
C GLU A 19 -11.77 -8.03 -15.82
N GLU A 20 -13.08 -8.11 -16.03
CA GLU A 20 -14.03 -7.17 -15.44
C GLU A 20 -14.24 -7.54 -13.96
N ILE A 21 -13.88 -6.61 -13.06
CA ILE A 21 -13.98 -6.84 -11.63
C ILE A 21 -15.38 -6.45 -11.15
N ASN A 22 -16.05 -7.38 -10.49
CA ASN A 22 -17.39 -7.20 -9.97
C ASN A 22 -17.32 -6.80 -8.48
N ALA A 23 -17.61 -5.55 -8.16
CA ALA A 23 -17.61 -5.05 -6.79
C ALA A 23 -18.60 -5.79 -5.88
N ALA A 24 -19.73 -6.28 -6.41
CA ALA A 24 -20.70 -7.06 -5.63
C ALA A 24 -20.13 -8.43 -5.24
N GLU A 25 -19.40 -9.09 -6.12
CA GLU A 25 -18.74 -10.37 -5.81
C GLU A 25 -17.66 -10.20 -4.75
N ILE A 26 -16.85 -9.14 -4.85
CA ILE A 26 -15.82 -8.82 -3.84
C ILE A 26 -16.48 -8.57 -2.49
N LEU A 27 -17.55 -7.79 -2.46
CA LEU A 27 -18.30 -7.51 -1.25
C LEU A 27 -18.89 -8.78 -0.63
N ASP A 28 -19.45 -9.67 -1.43
CA ASP A 28 -20.01 -10.94 -0.94
C ASP A 28 -18.91 -11.83 -0.34
N LYS A 29 -17.74 -11.90 -0.95
CA LYS A 29 -16.58 -12.62 -0.39
C LYS A 29 -16.11 -12.02 0.94
N TYR A 30 -16.10 -10.71 1.06
CA TYR A 30 -15.75 -10.05 2.33
C TYR A 30 -16.81 -10.34 3.41
N LEU A 31 -18.08 -10.19 3.09
CA LEU A 31 -19.18 -10.43 4.04
C LEU A 31 -19.29 -11.90 4.47
N SER A 32 -18.91 -12.84 3.62
CA SER A 32 -18.85 -14.27 3.96
C SER A 32 -17.64 -14.67 4.80
N GLY A 33 -16.65 -13.78 4.95
CA GLY A 33 -15.39 -14.06 5.63
C GLY A 33 -14.41 -14.89 4.78
N GLU A 34 -14.63 -15.01 3.47
CA GLU A 34 -13.70 -15.65 2.55
C GLU A 34 -12.45 -14.81 2.36
N ILE A 35 -12.59 -13.48 2.38
CA ILE A 35 -11.50 -12.51 2.38
C ILE A 35 -11.68 -11.52 3.52
N ASP A 36 -10.57 -11.00 4.04
CA ASP A 36 -10.52 -10.02 5.13
C ASP A 36 -9.87 -8.68 4.71
N LEU A 37 -9.19 -8.65 3.56
CA LEU A 37 -8.53 -7.48 3.00
C LEU A 37 -8.67 -7.46 1.48
N ILE A 38 -9.06 -6.30 0.93
CA ILE A 38 -9.08 -6.08 -0.51
C ILE A 38 -7.77 -5.39 -0.90
N CYS A 39 -7.07 -5.90 -1.94
CA CYS A 39 -5.80 -5.34 -2.39
C CYS A 39 -5.89 -4.79 -3.81
N VAL A 40 -5.57 -3.49 -4.00
CA VAL A 40 -5.43 -2.83 -5.30
C VAL A 40 -3.96 -2.51 -5.54
N LEU A 41 -3.31 -3.37 -6.30
CA LEU A 41 -1.86 -3.35 -6.47
C LEU A 41 -1.47 -3.03 -7.91
N GLY A 42 -0.28 -2.45 -8.09
CA GLY A 42 0.26 -2.17 -9.42
C GLY A 42 1.40 -1.14 -9.40
N PRO A 43 2.09 -0.93 -10.54
CA PRO A 43 3.20 0.00 -10.63
C PRO A 43 2.75 1.46 -10.48
N THR A 44 3.72 2.36 -10.29
CA THR A 44 3.46 3.81 -10.27
C THR A 44 2.78 4.25 -11.57
N ALA A 45 1.86 5.21 -11.48
CA ALA A 45 1.09 5.77 -12.58
C ALA A 45 0.18 4.76 -13.35
N SER A 46 -0.17 3.62 -12.75
CA SER A 46 -1.11 2.65 -13.33
C SER A 46 -2.60 2.98 -13.08
N GLY A 47 -2.91 4.07 -12.35
CA GLY A 47 -4.27 4.44 -12.00
C GLY A 47 -4.87 3.72 -10.79
N LYS A 48 -4.02 3.06 -9.96
CA LYS A 48 -4.46 2.33 -8.75
C LYS A 48 -5.36 3.13 -7.83
N THR A 49 -4.94 4.36 -7.49
CA THR A 49 -5.67 5.22 -6.56
C THR A 49 -7.09 5.48 -7.06
N ARG A 50 -7.21 5.93 -8.30
CA ARG A 50 -8.52 6.16 -8.93
C ARG A 50 -9.37 4.89 -8.92
N TYR A 51 -8.76 3.75 -9.23
CA TYR A 51 -9.46 2.47 -9.22
C TYR A 51 -9.93 2.08 -7.81
N ALA A 52 -9.06 2.21 -6.79
CA ALA A 52 -9.40 1.91 -5.40
C ALA A 52 -10.55 2.79 -4.88
N VAL A 53 -10.52 4.09 -5.21
CA VAL A 53 -11.59 5.03 -4.86
C VAL A 53 -12.90 4.66 -5.55
N GLN A 54 -12.87 4.32 -6.84
CA GLN A 54 -14.06 3.87 -7.55
C GLN A 54 -14.64 2.58 -6.98
N LEU A 55 -13.77 1.62 -6.62
CA LEU A 55 -14.19 0.38 -5.97
C LEU A 55 -14.82 0.65 -4.60
N ALA A 56 -14.20 1.50 -3.77
CA ALA A 56 -14.75 1.91 -2.49
C ALA A 56 -16.14 2.54 -2.63
N ARG A 57 -16.34 3.42 -3.62
CA ARG A 57 -17.65 4.04 -3.91
C ARG A 57 -18.70 3.02 -4.35
N GLN A 58 -18.32 2.08 -5.20
CA GLN A 58 -19.23 1.01 -5.63
C GLN A 58 -19.66 0.16 -4.42
N ILE A 59 -18.71 -0.22 -3.56
CA ILE A 59 -18.98 -0.94 -2.32
C ILE A 59 -19.91 -0.11 -1.42
N ASN A 60 -19.63 1.17 -1.19
CA ASN A 60 -20.46 2.05 -0.37
C ASN A 60 -21.88 2.18 -0.93
N THR A 61 -22.01 2.22 -2.26
CA THR A 61 -23.33 2.25 -2.92
C THR A 61 -24.12 0.94 -2.65
N LEU A 62 -23.46 -0.21 -2.75
CA LEU A 62 -24.06 -1.52 -2.46
C LEU A 62 -24.44 -1.66 -0.98
N LEU A 63 -23.67 -1.02 -0.08
CA LEU A 63 -23.93 -1.01 1.37
C LEU A 63 -24.99 -0.01 1.79
N SER A 64 -25.32 1.00 0.98
CA SER A 64 -26.23 2.09 1.36
C SER A 64 -27.61 1.66 1.87
N ALA A 65 -28.03 0.45 1.55
CA ALA A 65 -29.26 -0.19 2.05
C ALA A 65 -29.05 -1.05 3.31
N LYS A 66 -27.81 -1.17 3.81
CA LYS A 66 -27.42 -2.02 4.96
C LYS A 66 -26.97 -1.13 6.13
N VAL A 67 -27.15 -1.62 7.34
CA VAL A 67 -26.69 -0.90 8.55
C VAL A 67 -25.20 -1.14 8.79
N SER A 68 -24.68 -2.25 8.31
CA SER A 68 -23.31 -2.73 8.51
C SER A 68 -22.90 -3.60 7.30
N PRO A 69 -21.67 -3.46 6.78
CA PRO A 69 -20.58 -2.53 7.18
C PRO A 69 -20.90 -1.05 6.90
N ALA A 70 -20.19 -0.14 7.61
CA ALA A 70 -20.43 1.30 7.52
C ALA A 70 -19.89 1.94 6.22
N GLY A 71 -18.92 1.31 5.57
CA GLY A 71 -18.31 1.78 4.32
C GLY A 71 -16.95 1.15 4.08
N ALA A 72 -16.26 1.61 3.04
CA ALA A 72 -14.91 1.17 2.69
C ALA A 72 -13.90 2.31 2.89
N GLU A 73 -12.70 1.99 3.38
CA GLU A 73 -11.61 2.93 3.64
C GLU A 73 -10.30 2.40 3.04
N ILE A 74 -9.44 3.32 2.60
CA ILE A 74 -8.21 2.96 1.89
C ILE A 74 -7.00 3.09 2.82
N ILE A 75 -6.13 2.07 2.84
CA ILE A 75 -4.83 2.09 3.51
C ILE A 75 -3.74 2.17 2.42
N SER A 76 -2.90 3.20 2.46
CA SER A 76 -1.82 3.37 1.49
C SER A 76 -0.68 2.38 1.75
N ALA A 77 -0.22 1.69 0.69
CA ALA A 77 1.01 0.92 0.66
C ALA A 77 2.04 1.55 -0.30
N ASP A 78 2.23 2.86 -0.17
CA ASP A 78 3.24 3.61 -0.91
C ASP A 78 4.26 4.24 0.04
N SER A 79 5.53 3.80 -0.05
CA SER A 79 6.61 4.24 0.85
C SER A 79 7.01 5.71 0.71
N ARG A 80 6.52 6.42 -0.30
CA ARG A 80 6.77 7.85 -0.51
C ARG A 80 5.63 8.72 -0.02
N GLN A 81 4.40 8.20 -0.05
CA GLN A 81 3.22 8.96 0.34
C GLN A 81 3.06 9.11 1.86
N VAL A 82 3.83 8.37 2.66
CA VAL A 82 3.85 8.49 4.12
C VAL A 82 4.38 9.85 4.60
N TYR A 83 5.22 10.52 3.80
CA TYR A 83 5.87 11.77 4.20
C TYR A 83 5.01 13.00 3.93
N ARG A 84 4.86 13.86 4.96
CA ARG A 84 4.16 15.14 4.87
C ARG A 84 4.85 16.11 3.92
N GLY A 85 4.05 16.81 3.10
CA GLY A 85 4.53 17.83 2.18
C GLY A 85 5.35 17.31 1.00
N MET A 86 5.50 16.00 0.83
CA MET A 86 6.13 15.39 -0.34
C MET A 86 5.07 15.06 -1.39
N ASP A 87 4.44 16.09 -1.96
CA ASP A 87 3.28 15.92 -2.85
C ASP A 87 3.69 15.85 -4.33
N ILE A 88 4.78 16.56 -4.69
CA ILE A 88 5.28 16.60 -6.06
C ILE A 88 6.18 15.40 -6.32
N GLY A 89 5.89 14.65 -7.39
CA GLY A 89 6.71 13.51 -7.83
C GLY A 89 6.48 12.20 -7.06
N THR A 90 5.63 12.19 -6.04
CA THR A 90 5.25 10.98 -5.29
C THR A 90 3.93 10.38 -5.79
N GLY A 91 3.23 11.07 -6.67
CA GLY A 91 1.89 10.68 -7.13
C GLY A 91 0.82 10.78 -6.03
N LYS A 92 1.10 11.57 -4.97
CA LYS A 92 0.16 11.80 -3.88
C LYS A 92 -0.78 12.95 -4.27
N ASP A 93 -1.94 12.61 -4.80
CA ASP A 93 -3.03 13.55 -5.04
C ASP A 93 -4.19 13.21 -4.11
N LEU A 94 -4.24 13.92 -2.98
CA LEU A 94 -5.27 13.70 -1.96
C LEU A 94 -6.66 14.06 -2.48
N SER A 95 -6.75 14.90 -3.52
CA SER A 95 -8.04 15.24 -4.13
C SER A 95 -8.70 14.06 -4.86
N GLU A 96 -7.92 13.04 -5.26
CA GLU A 96 -8.46 11.83 -5.87
C GLU A 96 -9.30 10.98 -4.91
N TYR A 97 -9.07 11.11 -3.59
CA TYR A 97 -9.79 10.32 -2.56
C TYR A 97 -11.19 10.87 -2.28
N GLU A 98 -11.42 12.17 -2.53
CA GLU A 98 -12.69 12.86 -2.32
C GLU A 98 -13.29 12.55 -0.93
N GLU A 99 -14.45 11.87 -0.86
CA GLU A 99 -15.12 11.49 0.39
C GLU A 99 -14.62 10.17 1.00
N ILE A 100 -13.77 9.41 0.30
CA ILE A 100 -13.28 8.11 0.80
C ILE A 100 -12.17 8.34 1.83
N PRO A 101 -12.32 7.86 3.07
CA PRO A 101 -11.28 7.95 4.08
C PRO A 101 -10.03 7.17 3.67
N TYR A 102 -8.87 7.73 4.01
CA TYR A 102 -7.57 7.12 3.72
C TYR A 102 -6.64 7.16 4.94
N HIS A 103 -5.72 6.20 5.00
CA HIS A 103 -4.77 6.01 6.08
C HIS A 103 -3.36 5.84 5.56
N LEU A 104 -2.38 6.10 6.42
CA LEU A 104 -0.94 5.95 6.20
C LEU A 104 -0.39 6.87 5.09
N MET A 105 -1.00 8.02 4.92
CA MET A 105 -0.47 9.14 4.14
C MET A 105 -0.25 10.34 5.05
N ASP A 106 0.81 11.11 4.78
CA ASP A 106 1.17 12.31 5.56
C ASP A 106 1.31 12.04 7.08
N ILE A 107 1.86 10.90 7.46
CA ILE A 107 1.99 10.47 8.87
C ILE A 107 3.38 10.75 9.45
N VAL A 108 4.40 10.97 8.61
CA VAL A 108 5.80 11.16 9.00
C VAL A 108 6.34 12.46 8.42
N ASP A 109 7.18 13.18 9.15
CA ASP A 109 7.80 14.40 8.64
C ASP A 109 8.94 14.08 7.68
N ALA A 110 9.11 14.93 6.65
CA ALA A 110 10.17 14.75 5.66
C ALA A 110 11.56 14.81 6.34
N GLY A 111 12.37 13.77 6.11
CA GLY A 111 13.69 13.61 6.73
C GLY A 111 13.71 12.65 7.92
N GLU A 112 12.58 12.26 8.47
CA GLU A 112 12.51 11.18 9.44
C GLU A 112 12.69 9.82 8.77
N LYS A 113 13.19 8.84 9.54
CA LYS A 113 13.30 7.47 9.07
C LYS A 113 11.96 6.76 9.30
N TYR A 114 11.46 6.14 8.24
CA TYR A 114 10.26 5.31 8.31
C TYR A 114 10.52 4.02 7.53
N ASN A 115 10.63 2.93 8.23
CA ASN A 115 11.01 1.64 7.70
C ASN A 115 9.83 0.65 7.67
N ILE A 116 10.08 -0.56 7.21
CA ILE A 116 9.06 -1.61 7.08
C ILE A 116 8.44 -2.02 8.43
N PHE A 117 9.21 -1.99 9.52
CA PHE A 117 8.73 -2.32 10.86
C PHE A 117 7.68 -1.31 11.33
N GLU A 118 7.98 0.00 11.15
CA GLU A 118 7.06 1.08 11.48
C GLU A 118 5.81 1.01 10.61
N TYR A 119 5.98 0.71 9.32
CA TYR A 119 4.85 0.54 8.41
C TYR A 119 3.93 -0.61 8.84
N GLN A 120 4.50 -1.78 9.15
CA GLN A 120 3.70 -2.94 9.57
C GLN A 120 2.91 -2.64 10.84
N ARG A 121 3.54 -2.06 11.86
CA ARG A 121 2.88 -1.64 13.10
C ARG A 121 1.73 -0.68 12.84
N ASP A 122 1.97 0.33 12.00
CA ASP A 122 0.96 1.36 11.72
C ASP A 122 -0.14 0.82 10.80
N PHE A 123 0.18 -0.12 9.90
CA PHE A 123 -0.80 -0.86 9.11
C PHE A 123 -1.73 -1.69 10.00
N GLU A 124 -1.19 -2.49 10.89
CA GLU A 124 -1.98 -3.32 11.83
C GLU A 124 -2.94 -2.46 12.66
N LYS A 125 -2.45 -1.31 13.11
CA LYS A 125 -3.27 -0.35 13.88
C LYS A 125 -4.39 0.23 13.01
N ALA A 126 -4.10 0.68 11.79
CA ALA A 126 -5.10 1.25 10.88
C ALA A 126 -6.12 0.18 10.46
N TYR A 127 -5.64 -1.01 10.10
CA TYR A 127 -6.49 -2.13 9.73
C TYR A 127 -7.47 -2.48 10.86
N LYS A 128 -6.93 -2.64 12.08
CA LYS A 128 -7.75 -2.94 13.25
C LYS A 128 -8.78 -1.84 13.53
N ASP A 129 -8.40 -0.57 13.45
CA ASP A 129 -9.33 0.55 13.65
C ASP A 129 -10.47 0.55 12.63
N ILE A 130 -10.16 0.28 11.36
CA ILE A 130 -11.16 0.19 10.29
C ILE A 130 -12.15 -0.95 10.57
N VAL A 131 -11.64 -2.12 10.89
CA VAL A 131 -12.48 -3.31 11.17
C VAL A 131 -13.29 -3.13 12.45
N ASP A 132 -12.71 -2.57 13.52
CA ASP A 132 -13.42 -2.29 14.78
C ASP A 132 -14.56 -1.29 14.59
N ARG A 133 -14.48 -0.39 13.60
CA ARG A 133 -15.55 0.53 13.20
C ARG A 133 -16.54 -0.09 12.20
N ASP A 134 -16.38 -1.37 11.93
CA ASP A 134 -17.19 -2.10 10.97
C ASP A 134 -17.13 -1.48 9.56
N CYS A 135 -15.90 -1.14 9.14
CA CYS A 135 -15.60 -0.67 7.80
C CYS A 135 -14.77 -1.72 7.05
N ILE A 136 -14.74 -1.62 5.72
CA ILE A 136 -14.05 -2.56 4.84
C ILE A 136 -12.68 -1.98 4.46
N PRO A 137 -11.56 -2.63 4.82
CA PRO A 137 -10.22 -2.16 4.49
C PRO A 137 -9.85 -2.49 3.04
N ILE A 138 -9.33 -1.48 2.31
CA ILE A 138 -8.76 -1.62 0.97
C ILE A 138 -7.31 -1.19 1.02
N LEU A 139 -6.37 -2.12 0.83
CA LEU A 139 -4.94 -1.83 0.68
C LEU A 139 -4.67 -1.35 -0.74
N CYS A 140 -4.11 -0.14 -0.90
CA CYS A 140 -3.79 0.42 -2.21
C CYS A 140 -2.32 0.86 -2.28
N GLY A 141 -1.54 0.30 -3.21
CA GLY A 141 -0.16 0.73 -3.36
C GLY A 141 0.69 -0.07 -4.32
N GLY A 142 1.98 0.28 -4.36
CA GLY A 142 2.97 -0.33 -5.24
C GLY A 142 4.31 -0.64 -4.57
N SER A 143 4.47 -0.38 -3.26
CA SER A 143 5.69 -0.71 -2.52
C SER A 143 5.67 -2.17 -2.08
N GLY A 144 6.37 -3.04 -2.83
CA GLY A 144 6.33 -4.50 -2.64
C GLY A 144 6.55 -4.94 -1.19
N LEU A 145 7.58 -4.39 -0.53
CA LEU A 145 7.87 -4.73 0.88
C LEU A 145 6.74 -4.32 1.84
N TYR A 146 6.04 -3.20 1.56
CA TYR A 146 4.91 -2.77 2.40
C TYR A 146 3.70 -3.70 2.20
N ILE A 147 3.44 -4.06 0.94
CA ILE A 147 2.37 -5.01 0.60
C ILE A 147 2.64 -6.35 1.28
N GLU A 148 3.86 -6.85 1.18
CA GLU A 148 4.27 -8.12 1.77
C GLU A 148 4.18 -8.08 3.32
N ALA A 149 4.62 -6.99 3.95
CA ALA A 149 4.49 -6.80 5.39
C ALA A 149 3.02 -6.79 5.85
N ALA A 150 2.14 -6.16 5.08
CA ALA A 150 0.71 -6.09 5.36
C ALA A 150 0.01 -7.45 5.20
N THR A 151 0.39 -8.24 4.17
CA THR A 151 -0.35 -9.46 3.79
C THR A 151 0.24 -10.75 4.34
N CYS A 152 1.56 -10.77 4.61
CA CYS A 152 2.25 -11.99 5.08
C CYS A 152 2.48 -12.00 6.60
N GLY A 153 2.27 -10.88 7.30
CA GLY A 153 2.41 -10.81 8.75
C GLY A 153 3.82 -11.15 9.22
N TYR A 154 4.83 -10.41 8.76
CA TYR A 154 6.20 -10.65 9.17
C TYR A 154 6.38 -10.58 10.69
N SER A 155 7.02 -11.58 11.26
CA SER A 155 7.56 -11.49 12.62
C SER A 155 8.88 -10.72 12.57
N LEU A 156 8.79 -9.40 12.47
CA LEU A 156 9.96 -8.53 12.45
C LEU A 156 10.47 -8.33 13.89
N PRO A 157 11.71 -8.72 14.22
CA PRO A 157 12.27 -8.44 15.54
C PRO A 157 12.48 -6.93 15.70
N GLU A 158 12.07 -6.40 16.84
CA GLU A 158 12.34 -5.01 17.22
C GLU A 158 13.83 -4.88 17.59
N VAL A 159 14.68 -4.66 16.59
CA VAL A 159 16.11 -4.42 16.80
C VAL A 159 16.34 -2.90 16.78
N PRO A 160 16.74 -2.29 17.89
CA PRO A 160 17.07 -0.87 17.93
C PRO A 160 18.20 -0.55 16.93
N ALA A 161 18.11 0.62 16.29
CA ALA A 161 19.19 1.09 15.43
C ALA A 161 20.46 1.30 16.26
N ASP A 162 21.58 0.73 15.81
CA ASP A 162 22.89 0.95 16.39
C ASP A 162 23.69 1.93 15.49
N PRO A 163 23.74 3.22 15.86
CA PRO A 163 24.44 4.23 15.07
C PRO A 163 25.97 4.05 15.08
N GLU A 164 26.53 3.45 16.16
CA GLU A 164 27.98 3.23 16.30
C GLU A 164 28.42 2.11 15.36
N LEU A 165 27.72 0.98 15.40
CA LEU A 165 27.96 -0.16 14.49
C LEU A 165 27.79 0.30 13.03
N ARG A 166 26.77 1.09 12.71
CA ARG A 166 26.58 1.61 11.35
C ARG A 166 27.75 2.47 10.91
N ALA A 167 28.24 3.37 11.78
CA ALA A 167 29.38 4.24 11.47
C ALA A 167 30.70 3.47 11.34
N GLU A 168 30.83 2.31 12.00
CA GLU A 168 31.95 1.39 11.80
C GLU A 168 31.86 0.70 10.44
N LEU A 169 30.72 0.12 10.12
CA LEU A 169 30.48 -0.59 8.86
C LEU A 169 30.62 0.33 7.62
N GLU A 170 30.21 1.59 7.74
CA GLU A 170 30.36 2.58 6.66
C GLU A 170 31.83 2.92 6.37
N LYS A 171 32.77 2.60 7.29
CA LYS A 171 34.22 2.79 7.08
C LYS A 171 34.89 1.59 6.41
N GLU A 172 34.22 0.45 6.41
CA GLU A 172 34.72 -0.74 5.73
C GLU A 172 34.49 -0.57 4.21
N THR A 173 35.49 -0.92 3.43
CA THR A 173 35.39 -0.90 1.98
C THR A 173 34.83 -2.21 1.46
N ASP A 174 34.16 -2.20 0.30
CA ASP A 174 33.54 -3.37 -0.37
C ASP A 174 34.53 -4.51 -0.72
N GLU A 175 35.71 -4.53 -0.16
CA GLU A 175 36.79 -5.51 -0.40
C GLU A 175 36.92 -6.56 0.75
N ALA A 176 35.94 -6.64 1.65
CA ALA A 176 35.94 -7.64 2.71
C ALA A 176 35.09 -8.87 2.34
#